data_f864b3ea5bd76d2932e5a7d8d0a60d4c
#
_entry.id   f864b3ea5bd76d2932e5a7d8d0a60d4c
#
_cell.length_a   1.000
_cell.length_b   1.000
_cell.length_c   1.000
_cell.angle_alpha   90.00
_cell.angle_beta   90.00
_cell.angle_gamma   90.00
#
_symmetry.space_group_name_H-M   'P 1'
#
loop_
_entity.id
_entity.type
_entity.pdbx_description
1 polymer ?
#
loop_
_entity_poly.entity_id
_entity_poly.type
_entity_poly.pdbx_seq_one_letter_code
_entity_poly.pdbx_strand_id
1 'polypeptide(L)'
;MQRVIDASCHNGKVNWELVKAAGYHAILRAGYGTDRSDQDDTEFKRNADACERLGIPWGAYLYSYADNTTRAMSEAAHMIRLMDPYKDARYRLYPCFFDAEQSGTEAAAATNAVLWCRQLEAEGYATGIYANEHWWSTILENVSAKCRWVAKWSSRAPSV
;
A
#
# COMPACT_ATOMS: atom_id res chain seq x y z
N MET A 1 5.63 -14.29 14.96
CA MET A 1 5.41 -13.01 14.22
C MET A 1 5.39 -13.33 12.74
N GLN A 2 4.37 -12.92 12.00
CA GLN A 2 4.29 -13.13 10.55
C GLN A 2 5.31 -12.24 9.84
N ARG A 3 6.10 -12.82 8.94
CA ARG A 3 7.03 -12.07 8.09
C ARG A 3 6.32 -11.66 6.81
N VAL A 4 6.50 -10.41 6.41
CA VAL A 4 5.90 -9.83 5.20
C VAL A 4 7.02 -9.21 4.38
N ILE A 5 7.03 -9.46 3.07
CA ILE A 5 7.92 -8.77 2.14
C ILE A 5 7.17 -7.61 1.47
N ASP A 6 7.88 -6.55 1.23
CA ASP A 6 7.48 -5.46 0.32
C ASP A 6 8.08 -5.76 -1.06
N ALA A 7 7.24 -5.75 -2.09
CA ALA A 7 7.68 -6.08 -3.44
C ALA A 7 7.13 -5.11 -4.49
N SER A 8 8.02 -4.68 -5.38
CA SER A 8 7.71 -3.77 -6.49
C SER A 8 8.57 -4.13 -7.71
N CYS A 9 8.40 -3.40 -8.79
CA CYS A 9 9.25 -3.54 -9.99
C CYS A 9 10.74 -3.33 -9.68
N HIS A 10 11.09 -2.61 -8.61
CA HIS A 10 12.48 -2.41 -8.20
C HIS A 10 13.18 -3.69 -7.71
N ASN A 11 12.42 -4.71 -7.32
CA ASN A 11 12.96 -6.01 -6.94
C ASN A 11 13.17 -6.93 -8.15
N GLY A 12 12.83 -6.48 -9.36
CA GLY A 12 12.85 -7.32 -10.55
C GLY A 12 11.86 -8.49 -10.45
N LYS A 13 12.20 -9.60 -11.06
CA LYS A 13 11.35 -10.80 -11.06
C LYS A 13 11.52 -11.59 -9.75
N VAL A 14 10.61 -11.39 -8.82
CA VAL A 14 10.58 -12.14 -7.56
C VAL A 14 10.28 -13.63 -7.83
N ASN A 15 11.01 -14.51 -7.13
CA ASN A 15 10.72 -15.94 -7.11
C ASN A 15 9.69 -16.24 -6.02
N TRP A 16 8.42 -16.26 -6.40
CA TRP A 16 7.30 -16.42 -5.49
C TRP A 16 7.19 -17.82 -4.89
N GLU A 17 7.72 -18.85 -5.55
CA GLU A 17 7.81 -20.21 -5.02
C GLU A 17 8.74 -20.24 -3.78
N LEU A 18 9.87 -19.55 -3.82
CA LEU A 18 10.75 -19.41 -2.65
C LEU A 18 10.12 -18.58 -1.53
N VAL A 19 9.41 -17.51 -1.87
CA VAL A 19 8.65 -16.69 -0.89
C VAL A 19 7.63 -17.56 -0.15
N LYS A 20 6.86 -18.37 -0.88
CA LYS A 20 5.89 -19.30 -0.32
C LYS A 20 6.57 -20.34 0.56
N ALA A 21 7.64 -20.98 0.08
CA ALA A 21 8.38 -22.01 0.83
C ALA A 21 8.96 -21.47 2.14
N ALA A 22 9.37 -20.19 2.15
CA ALA A 22 9.87 -19.51 3.34
C ALA A 22 8.77 -19.02 4.30
N GLY A 23 7.49 -19.19 3.96
CA GLY A 23 6.34 -18.79 4.78
C GLY A 23 6.11 -17.29 4.88
N TYR A 24 6.56 -16.51 3.90
CA TYR A 24 6.32 -15.06 3.86
C TYR A 24 4.95 -14.73 3.27
N HIS A 25 4.38 -13.63 3.73
CA HIS A 25 3.28 -12.90 3.09
C HIS A 25 3.83 -11.73 2.28
N ALA A 26 3.00 -10.99 1.56
CA ALA A 26 3.45 -9.90 0.70
C ALA A 26 2.58 -8.65 0.80
N ILE A 27 3.21 -7.47 0.68
CA ILE A 27 2.54 -6.22 0.33
C ILE A 27 3.17 -5.75 -0.99
N LEU A 28 2.34 -5.54 -2.01
CA LEU A 28 2.77 -5.30 -3.38
C LEU A 28 2.56 -3.83 -3.75
N ARG A 29 3.57 -3.19 -4.35
CA ARG A 29 3.33 -1.87 -4.93
C ARG A 29 2.41 -2.02 -6.14
N ALA A 30 1.24 -1.38 -6.08
CA ALA A 30 0.32 -1.35 -7.21
C ALA A 30 0.75 -0.31 -8.24
N GLY A 31 1.21 0.84 -7.78
CA GLY A 31 1.66 1.95 -8.61
C GLY A 31 2.06 3.15 -7.76
N TYR A 32 2.10 4.31 -8.38
CA TYR A 32 2.39 5.58 -7.73
C TYR A 32 1.63 6.72 -8.40
N GLY A 33 1.31 7.76 -7.62
CA GLY A 33 0.71 8.98 -8.15
C GLY A 33 -0.69 8.80 -8.75
N THR A 34 -1.09 9.76 -9.56
CA THR A 34 -2.44 9.88 -10.13
C THR A 34 -2.80 8.74 -11.09
N ASP A 35 -4.10 8.60 -11.41
CA ASP A 35 -4.61 7.50 -12.24
C ASP A 35 -4.17 7.62 -13.71
N ARG A 36 -3.01 7.04 -13.98
CA ARG A 36 -2.37 6.96 -15.29
C ARG A 36 -1.71 5.60 -15.45
N SER A 37 -1.89 4.97 -16.60
CA SER A 37 -1.33 3.63 -16.84
C SER A 37 0.21 3.57 -16.89
N ASP A 38 0.87 4.69 -17.18
CA ASP A 38 2.34 4.80 -17.12
C ASP A 38 2.89 4.93 -15.69
N GLN A 39 2.00 5.05 -14.70
CA GLN A 39 2.31 5.05 -13.27
C GLN A 39 1.97 3.73 -12.57
N ASP A 40 1.44 2.75 -13.29
CA ASP A 40 1.24 1.39 -12.79
C ASP A 40 2.61 0.73 -12.51
N ASP A 41 2.72 -0.02 -11.43
CA ASP A 41 3.91 -0.85 -11.23
C ASP A 41 3.92 -2.01 -12.24
N THR A 42 4.95 -2.10 -13.05
CA THR A 42 5.04 -3.05 -14.17
C THR A 42 5.02 -4.52 -13.74
N GLU A 43 5.37 -4.81 -12.48
CA GLU A 43 5.35 -6.17 -11.93
C GLU A 43 4.10 -6.45 -11.06
N PHE A 44 3.25 -5.45 -10.81
CA PHE A 44 2.10 -5.61 -9.91
C PHE A 44 1.21 -6.78 -10.28
N LYS A 45 0.71 -6.79 -11.51
CA LYS A 45 -0.18 -7.87 -11.97
C LYS A 45 0.46 -9.24 -11.85
N ARG A 46 1.70 -9.38 -12.31
CA ARG A 46 2.46 -10.64 -12.21
C ARG A 46 2.62 -11.10 -10.76
N ASN A 47 2.93 -10.19 -9.87
CA ASN A 47 3.14 -10.46 -8.45
C ASN A 47 1.82 -10.87 -7.77
N ALA A 48 0.73 -10.14 -8.00
CA ALA A 48 -0.58 -10.44 -7.46
C ALA A 48 -1.12 -11.80 -7.97
N ASP A 49 -1.01 -12.06 -9.27
CA ASP A 49 -1.40 -13.35 -9.87
C ASP A 49 -0.60 -14.52 -9.27
N ALA A 50 0.69 -14.32 -9.01
CA ALA A 50 1.54 -15.34 -8.38
C ALA A 50 1.14 -15.58 -6.92
N CYS A 51 0.84 -14.54 -6.15
CA CYS A 51 0.35 -14.67 -4.78
C CYS A 51 -0.97 -15.46 -4.74
N GLU A 52 -1.93 -15.13 -5.61
CA GLU A 52 -3.20 -15.86 -5.70
C GLU A 52 -2.98 -17.33 -6.08
N ARG A 53 -2.20 -17.58 -7.12
CA ARG A 53 -1.91 -18.95 -7.60
C ARG A 53 -1.24 -19.82 -6.55
N LEU A 54 -0.32 -19.26 -5.77
CA LEU A 54 0.45 -19.99 -4.76
C LEU A 54 -0.19 -19.99 -3.37
N GLY A 55 -1.27 -19.24 -3.17
CA GLY A 55 -1.91 -19.10 -1.88
C GLY A 55 -1.05 -18.34 -0.87
N ILE A 56 -0.38 -17.30 -1.31
CA ILE A 56 0.39 -16.38 -0.45
C ILE A 56 -0.54 -15.24 -0.02
N PRO A 57 -0.79 -15.03 1.28
CA PRO A 57 -1.54 -13.87 1.75
C PRO A 57 -0.86 -12.57 1.33
N TRP A 58 -1.63 -11.64 0.74
CA TRP A 58 -1.10 -10.40 0.22
C TRP A 58 -2.02 -9.19 0.41
N GLY A 59 -1.47 -8.00 0.24
CA GLY A 59 -2.12 -6.71 0.11
C GLY A 59 -1.36 -5.84 -0.88
N ALA A 60 -1.75 -4.58 -0.98
CA ALA A 60 -1.10 -3.68 -1.92
C ALA A 60 -0.93 -2.27 -1.34
N TYR A 61 -0.03 -1.48 -1.92
CA TYR A 61 0.11 -0.06 -1.61
C TYR A 61 0.26 0.79 -2.87
N LEU A 62 -0.11 2.05 -2.75
CA LEU A 62 0.13 3.07 -3.75
C LEU A 62 1.02 4.16 -3.14
N TYR A 63 2.18 4.40 -3.77
CA TYR A 63 3.08 5.48 -3.37
C TYR A 63 2.46 6.84 -3.72
N SER A 64 2.19 7.67 -2.73
CA SER A 64 1.49 8.93 -2.92
C SER A 64 2.42 10.08 -3.24
N TYR A 65 2.07 10.84 -4.28
CA TYR A 65 2.63 12.15 -4.61
C TYR A 65 1.62 13.29 -4.38
N ALA A 66 0.47 13.00 -3.73
CA ALA A 66 -0.60 13.95 -3.58
C ALA A 66 -0.23 15.09 -2.63
N ASP A 67 -0.08 16.28 -3.18
CA ASP A 67 0.11 17.55 -2.46
C ASP A 67 -1.22 18.31 -2.25
N ASN A 68 -2.33 17.77 -2.77
CA ASN A 68 -3.69 18.31 -2.66
C ASN A 68 -4.75 17.21 -2.79
N THR A 69 -5.98 17.55 -2.45
CA THR A 69 -7.11 16.60 -2.42
C THR A 69 -7.50 16.07 -3.80
N THR A 70 -7.38 16.88 -4.85
CA THR A 70 -7.68 16.44 -6.23
C THR A 70 -6.75 15.33 -6.66
N ARG A 71 -5.45 15.45 -6.38
CA ARG A 71 -4.49 14.39 -6.65
C ARG A 71 -4.75 13.15 -5.80
N ALA A 72 -5.04 13.32 -4.51
CA ALA A 72 -5.36 12.19 -3.63
C ALA A 72 -6.58 11.39 -4.12
N MET A 73 -7.61 12.06 -4.61
CA MET A 73 -8.78 11.40 -5.21
C MET A 73 -8.45 10.67 -6.51
N SER A 74 -7.56 11.23 -7.34
CA SER A 74 -7.07 10.54 -8.54
C SER A 74 -6.20 9.32 -8.17
N GLU A 75 -5.38 9.40 -7.13
CA GLU A 75 -4.61 8.26 -6.62
C GLU A 75 -5.52 7.18 -6.02
N ALA A 76 -6.64 7.55 -5.39
CA ALA A 76 -7.63 6.60 -4.95
C ALA A 76 -8.28 5.86 -6.12
N ALA A 77 -8.66 6.58 -7.19
CA ALA A 77 -9.17 5.98 -8.43
C ALA A 77 -8.15 5.04 -9.07
N HIS A 78 -6.86 5.43 -9.07
CA HIS A 78 -5.75 4.61 -9.56
C HIS A 78 -5.69 3.26 -8.81
N MET A 79 -5.69 3.30 -7.48
CA MET A 79 -5.66 2.09 -6.67
C MET A 79 -6.89 1.23 -6.90
N ILE A 80 -8.09 1.81 -6.97
CA ILE A 80 -9.34 1.08 -7.23
C ILE A 80 -9.25 0.37 -8.59
N ARG A 81 -8.83 1.06 -9.64
CA ARG A 81 -8.66 0.46 -10.98
C ARG A 81 -7.72 -0.73 -10.98
N LEU A 82 -6.58 -0.64 -10.29
CA LEU A 82 -5.60 -1.73 -10.21
C LEU A 82 -6.09 -2.90 -9.36
N MET A 83 -6.91 -2.62 -8.34
CA MET A 83 -7.43 -3.64 -7.44
C MET A 83 -8.74 -4.28 -7.92
N ASP A 84 -9.46 -3.67 -8.86
CA ASP A 84 -10.75 -4.19 -9.33
C ASP A 84 -10.69 -5.64 -9.84
N PRO A 85 -9.66 -6.07 -10.62
CA PRO A 85 -9.51 -7.47 -11.01
C PRO A 85 -9.34 -8.44 -9.83
N TYR A 86 -8.99 -7.94 -8.66
CA TYR A 86 -8.71 -8.69 -7.42
C TYR A 86 -9.75 -8.43 -6.33
N LYS A 87 -10.91 -7.87 -6.66
CA LYS A 87 -11.93 -7.48 -5.65
C LYS A 87 -12.35 -8.69 -4.81
N ASP A 88 -12.54 -9.84 -5.43
CA ASP A 88 -12.93 -11.09 -4.79
C ASP A 88 -11.78 -12.10 -4.65
N ALA A 89 -10.54 -11.62 -4.70
CA ALA A 89 -9.35 -12.46 -4.60
C ALA A 89 -9.26 -13.16 -3.24
N ARG A 90 -9.00 -14.48 -3.27
CA ARG A 90 -9.04 -15.34 -2.09
C ARG A 90 -7.95 -15.06 -1.07
N TYR A 91 -6.77 -14.69 -1.55
CA TYR A 91 -5.58 -14.51 -0.71
C TYR A 91 -5.20 -13.05 -0.49
N ARG A 92 -6.01 -12.10 -0.96
CA ARG A 92 -5.89 -10.68 -0.64
C ARG A 92 -6.40 -10.41 0.78
N LEU A 93 -5.60 -10.77 1.77
CA LEU A 93 -5.95 -10.70 3.19
C LEU A 93 -5.46 -9.45 3.91
N TYR A 94 -4.61 -8.65 3.28
CA TYR A 94 -4.10 -7.39 3.81
C TYR A 94 -4.80 -6.20 3.15
N PRO A 95 -4.82 -5.03 3.83
CA PRO A 95 -5.39 -3.80 3.30
C PRO A 95 -4.72 -3.29 2.03
N CYS A 96 -5.39 -2.31 1.42
CA CYS A 96 -4.77 -1.34 0.52
C CYS A 96 -4.17 -0.21 1.35
N PHE A 97 -2.88 0.08 1.18
CA PHE A 97 -2.19 1.10 1.94
C PHE A 97 -1.96 2.37 1.14
N PHE A 98 -2.29 3.51 1.75
CA PHE A 98 -1.81 4.82 1.33
C PHE A 98 -0.39 5.00 1.84
N ASP A 99 0.59 5.12 0.96
CA ASP A 99 1.99 5.27 1.31
C ASP A 99 2.35 6.76 1.42
N ALA A 100 2.43 7.25 2.67
CA ALA A 100 2.63 8.64 3.03
C ALA A 100 4.08 8.89 3.47
N GLU A 101 4.98 9.14 2.51
CA GLU A 101 6.39 9.42 2.81
C GLU A 101 7.04 10.44 1.86
N GLN A 102 6.30 10.92 0.84
CA GLN A 102 6.85 11.84 -0.15
C GLN A 102 7.12 13.22 0.45
N SER A 103 8.37 13.64 0.42
CA SER A 103 8.77 15.00 0.83
C SER A 103 8.06 16.06 -0.04
N GLY A 104 7.58 17.11 0.62
CA GLY A 104 6.81 18.19 -0.02
C GLY A 104 5.30 17.98 0.00
N THR A 105 4.80 16.85 0.52
CA THR A 105 3.36 16.59 0.68
C THR A 105 2.87 16.69 2.13
N GLU A 106 3.73 16.99 3.06
CA GLU A 106 3.50 16.94 4.51
C GLU A 106 2.24 17.71 4.94
N ALA A 107 2.05 18.92 4.41
CA ALA A 107 0.92 19.79 4.77
C ALA A 107 -0.46 19.21 4.38
N ALA A 108 -0.50 18.36 3.36
CA ALA A 108 -1.72 17.76 2.83
C ALA A 108 -1.89 16.29 3.23
N ALA A 109 -0.84 15.63 3.71
CA ALA A 109 -0.79 14.18 3.85
C ALA A 109 -1.89 13.61 4.76
N ALA A 110 -2.15 14.25 5.90
CA ALA A 110 -3.19 13.78 6.83
C ALA A 110 -4.59 13.81 6.19
N THR A 111 -4.94 14.92 5.55
CA THR A 111 -6.23 15.08 4.84
C THR A 111 -6.34 14.11 3.67
N ASN A 112 -5.28 14.02 2.87
CA ASN A 112 -5.24 13.18 1.67
C ASN A 112 -5.36 11.69 2.03
N ALA A 113 -4.65 11.22 3.06
CA ALA A 113 -4.74 9.85 3.53
C ALA A 113 -6.16 9.48 3.97
N VAL A 114 -6.83 10.37 4.71
CA VAL A 114 -8.23 10.14 5.14
C VAL A 114 -9.18 10.08 3.95
N LEU A 115 -9.07 11.00 3.01
CA LEU A 115 -9.91 11.02 1.80
C LEU A 115 -9.70 9.79 0.93
N TRP A 116 -8.44 9.41 0.69
CA TRP A 116 -8.08 8.22 -0.07
C TRP A 116 -8.65 6.95 0.58
N CYS A 117 -8.46 6.78 1.89
CA CYS A 117 -9.01 5.63 2.61
C CYS A 117 -10.54 5.56 2.51
N ARG A 118 -11.24 6.68 2.70
CA ARG A 118 -12.71 6.74 2.60
C ARG A 118 -13.20 6.35 1.20
N GLN A 119 -12.51 6.79 0.15
CA GLN A 119 -12.87 6.44 -1.22
C GLN A 119 -12.77 4.94 -1.47
N LEU A 120 -11.67 4.31 -1.05
CA LEU A 120 -11.50 2.87 -1.19
C LEU A 120 -12.49 2.08 -0.32
N GLU A 121 -12.77 2.55 0.89
CA GLU A 121 -13.73 1.91 1.78
C GLU A 121 -15.15 1.96 1.23
N ALA A 122 -15.53 3.03 0.54
CA ALA A 122 -16.82 3.11 -0.15
C ALA A 122 -16.95 2.06 -1.26
N GLU A 123 -15.84 1.65 -1.87
CA GLU A 123 -15.77 0.56 -2.85
C GLU A 123 -15.62 -0.83 -2.20
N GLY A 124 -15.58 -0.91 -0.85
CA GLY A 124 -15.51 -2.17 -0.12
C GLY A 124 -14.09 -2.70 0.13
N TYR A 125 -13.06 -1.90 -0.05
CA TYR A 125 -11.69 -2.29 0.27
C TYR A 125 -11.35 -1.99 1.74
N ALA A 126 -10.63 -2.90 2.40
CA ALA A 126 -9.97 -2.59 3.65
C ALA A 126 -8.78 -1.64 3.38
N THR A 127 -8.57 -0.66 4.26
CA THR A 127 -7.53 0.35 4.08
C THR A 127 -6.57 0.44 5.26
N GLY A 128 -5.38 0.93 4.99
CA GLY A 128 -4.37 1.28 5.98
C GLY A 128 -3.51 2.44 5.48
N ILE A 129 -2.63 2.91 6.35
CA ILE A 129 -1.67 3.97 6.01
C ILE A 129 -0.28 3.47 6.38
N TYR A 130 0.65 3.61 5.43
CA TYR A 130 2.08 3.44 5.66
C TYR A 130 2.73 4.80 5.85
N ALA A 131 3.58 4.91 6.85
CA ALA A 131 4.50 6.02 7.06
C ALA A 131 5.64 5.61 8.00
N ASN A 132 6.72 6.39 8.03
CA ASN A 132 7.74 6.22 9.03
C ASN A 132 7.28 6.73 10.42
N GLU A 133 8.03 6.34 11.47
CA GLU A 133 7.71 6.70 12.86
C GLU A 133 7.61 8.22 13.08
N HIS A 134 8.48 9.00 12.42
CA HIS A 134 8.45 10.47 12.53
C HIS A 134 7.14 11.06 11.98
N TRP A 135 6.69 10.62 10.81
CA TRP A 135 5.43 11.09 10.23
C TRP A 135 4.23 10.71 11.11
N TRP A 136 4.24 9.49 11.68
CA TRP A 136 3.17 9.07 12.60
C TRP A 136 3.12 9.89 13.87
N SER A 137 4.26 10.35 14.40
CA SER A 137 4.33 11.16 15.63
C SER A 137 4.16 12.67 15.42
N THR A 138 4.08 13.14 14.15
CA THR A 138 4.02 14.57 13.83
C THR A 138 2.88 14.89 12.85
N ILE A 139 2.97 14.39 11.61
CA ILE A 139 2.08 14.75 10.50
C ILE A 139 0.74 14.00 10.61
N LEU A 140 0.79 12.73 10.99
CA LEU A 140 -0.34 11.81 11.05
C LEU A 140 -0.81 11.54 12.49
N GLU A 141 -0.34 12.27 13.49
CA GLU A 141 -0.61 12.00 14.91
C GLU A 141 -2.11 11.92 15.23
N ASN A 142 -2.92 12.77 14.60
CA ASN A 142 -4.37 12.83 14.78
C ASN A 142 -5.16 12.03 13.75
N VAL A 143 -4.49 11.25 12.89
CA VAL A 143 -5.16 10.43 11.87
C VAL A 143 -5.54 9.08 12.47
N SER A 144 -6.85 8.81 12.49
CA SER A 144 -7.35 7.48 12.83
C SER A 144 -7.27 6.56 11.61
N ALA A 145 -6.30 5.65 11.61
CA ALA A 145 -6.16 4.63 10.58
C ALA A 145 -6.63 3.27 11.11
N LYS A 146 -7.39 2.51 10.31
CA LYS A 146 -7.85 1.16 10.66
C LYS A 146 -6.68 0.17 10.75
N CYS A 147 -5.66 0.40 9.94
CA CYS A 147 -4.40 -0.35 9.96
C CYS A 147 -3.22 0.61 9.78
N ARG A 148 -2.23 0.50 10.63
CA ARG A 148 -0.97 1.26 10.52
C ARG A 148 0.14 0.32 10.11
N TRP A 149 0.89 0.71 9.08
CA TRP A 149 2.15 0.09 8.71
C TRP A 149 3.26 1.09 8.97
N VAL A 150 4.11 0.79 9.96
CA VAL A 150 5.11 1.75 10.45
C VAL A 150 6.51 1.29 10.06
N ALA A 151 7.23 2.14 9.32
CA ALA A 151 8.64 1.93 9.05
C ALA A 151 9.51 2.49 10.19
N LYS A 152 10.41 1.65 10.69
CA LYS A 152 11.41 2.04 11.67
C LYS A 152 12.74 1.34 11.39
N TRP A 153 13.74 2.12 11.10
CA TRP A 153 15.11 1.66 10.86
C TRP A 153 15.91 1.56 12.17
N SER A 154 15.47 0.70 13.08
CA SER A 154 16.17 0.48 14.37
C SER A 154 15.92 -0.94 14.88
N SER A 155 16.73 -1.35 15.87
CA SER A 155 16.57 -2.65 16.55
C SER A 155 15.36 -2.70 17.51
N ARG A 156 14.68 -1.58 17.76
CA ARG A 156 13.51 -1.50 18.64
C ARG A 156 12.25 -1.38 17.80
N ALA A 157 11.15 -1.96 18.27
CA ALA A 157 9.84 -1.77 17.65
C ALA A 157 9.43 -0.28 17.62
N PRO A 158 8.59 0.14 16.66
CA PRO A 158 8.02 1.48 16.63
C PRO A 158 7.24 1.79 17.92
N SER A 159 7.21 3.07 18.31
CA SER A 159 6.53 3.57 19.52
C SER A 159 5.21 4.29 19.25
N VAL A 160 4.72 4.27 18.00
CA VAL A 160 3.49 4.96 17.56
C VAL A 160 2.33 4.02 17.27
#